data_b8960a188302b14196a813a0b9e2a041
#
_entry.id   b8960a188302b14196a813a0b9e2a041
#
_cell.length_a   1.000
_cell.length_b   1.000
_cell.length_c   1.000
_cell.angle_alpha   90.00
_cell.angle_beta   90.00
_cell.angle_gamma   90.00
#
_symmetry.space_group_name_H-M   'P 1'
#
loop_
_entity.id
_entity.type
_entity.pdbx_description
1 polymer ?
#
loop_
_entity_poly.entity_id
_entity_poly.type
_entity_poly.pdbx_seq_one_letter_code
_entity_poly.pdbx_strand_id
1 'polypeptide(L)'
;MKRADIEALQLRRLKWMVDYCYNNVPFYHERLGQVGITSGDKIKTLSDIQYIPFTTKDDIRDNYPFGMLAVPMKDIVRIHASSGTTGKPTVGAYTREDIENWSDFVARIVTASGVTSDDIIQISFGYGLFTGGLGLHDGAEK
;
A
#
# COMPACT_ATOMS: atom_id res chain seq x y z
N MET A 1 -0.86 0.99 -23.67
CA MET A 1 -0.38 2.35 -23.31
C MET A 1 1.05 2.50 -23.82
N LYS A 2 1.43 3.64 -24.39
CA LYS A 2 2.81 3.90 -24.83
C LYS A 2 3.72 4.11 -23.61
N ARG A 3 5.02 3.87 -23.74
CA ARG A 3 5.99 4.01 -22.63
C ARG A 3 5.97 5.42 -22.03
N ALA A 4 5.96 6.45 -22.87
CA ALA A 4 5.90 7.84 -22.40
C ALA A 4 4.65 8.15 -21.58
N ASP A 5 3.49 7.57 -21.92
CA ASP A 5 2.24 7.77 -21.18
C ASP A 5 2.31 7.10 -19.80
N ILE A 6 2.98 5.93 -19.72
CA ILE A 6 3.20 5.22 -18.46
C ILE A 6 4.11 6.06 -17.55
N GLU A 7 5.21 6.59 -18.07
CA GLU A 7 6.15 7.41 -17.30
C GLU A 7 5.51 8.71 -16.82
N ALA A 8 4.71 9.36 -17.65
CA ALA A 8 3.95 10.54 -17.25
C ALA A 8 2.93 10.23 -16.13
N LEU A 9 2.24 9.09 -16.22
CA LEU A 9 1.33 8.62 -15.18
C LEU A 9 2.08 8.31 -13.87
N GLN A 10 3.20 7.63 -13.95
CA GLN A 10 4.03 7.29 -12.79
C GLN A 10 4.54 8.55 -12.09
N LEU A 11 5.05 9.54 -12.84
CA LEU A 11 5.52 10.79 -12.27
C LEU A 11 4.39 11.55 -11.56
N ARG A 12 3.21 11.62 -12.16
CA ARG A 12 2.04 12.26 -11.54
C ARG A 12 1.65 11.56 -10.23
N ARG A 13 1.62 10.23 -10.23
CA ARG A 13 1.29 9.43 -9.03
C ARG A 13 2.37 9.56 -7.95
N LEU A 14 3.64 9.61 -8.33
CA LEU A 14 4.74 9.80 -7.37
C LEU A 14 4.63 11.17 -6.68
N LYS A 15 4.39 12.24 -7.43
CA LYS A 15 4.15 13.57 -6.87
C LYS A 15 2.99 13.57 -5.89
N TRP A 16 1.86 12.99 -6.30
CA TRP A 16 0.67 12.88 -5.45
C TRP A 16 0.97 12.09 -4.17
N MET A 17 1.69 10.98 -4.26
CA MET A 17 2.04 10.16 -3.11
C MET A 17 2.95 10.91 -2.13
N VAL A 18 3.91 11.69 -2.63
CA VAL A 18 4.77 12.54 -1.80
C VAL A 18 3.94 13.57 -1.05
N ASP A 19 3.06 14.30 -1.75
CA ASP A 19 2.14 15.26 -1.11
C ASP A 19 1.26 14.59 -0.07
N TYR A 20 0.68 13.43 -0.41
CA TYR A 20 -0.21 12.69 0.46
C TYR A 20 0.49 12.23 1.75
N CYS A 21 1.66 11.62 1.63
CA CYS A 21 2.44 11.16 2.78
C CYS A 21 2.94 12.34 3.63
N TYR A 22 3.45 13.39 3.00
CA TYR A 22 3.97 14.56 3.71
C TYR A 22 2.90 15.26 4.54
N ASN A 23 1.69 15.39 4.00
CA ASN A 23 0.62 16.12 4.65
C ASN A 23 -0.17 15.31 5.69
N ASN A 24 -0.20 13.97 5.57
CA ASN A 24 -1.10 13.15 6.38
C ASN A 24 -0.38 12.22 7.37
N VAL A 25 0.92 11.99 7.24
CA VAL A 25 1.66 11.06 8.08
C VAL A 25 2.81 11.78 8.79
N PRO A 26 2.75 11.99 10.13
CA PRO A 26 3.81 12.71 10.88
C PRO A 26 5.22 12.18 10.64
N PHE A 27 5.39 10.86 10.58
CA PHE A 27 6.66 10.22 10.27
C PHE A 27 7.23 10.69 8.92
N TYR A 28 6.40 10.74 7.87
CA TYR A 28 6.86 11.18 6.55
C TYR A 28 6.99 12.70 6.47
N HIS A 29 6.20 13.45 7.19
CA HIS A 29 6.36 14.90 7.30
C HIS A 29 7.77 15.25 7.78
N GLU A 30 8.22 14.62 8.86
CA GLU A 30 9.57 14.82 9.40
C GLU A 30 10.63 14.31 8.43
N ARG A 31 10.54 13.04 8.01
CA ARG A 31 11.57 12.37 7.20
C ARG A 31 11.78 13.00 5.83
N LEU A 32 10.73 13.36 5.12
CA LEU A 32 10.80 14.06 3.84
C LEU A 32 11.27 15.51 4.02
N GLY A 33 10.83 16.17 5.10
CA GLY A 33 11.28 17.51 5.45
C GLY A 33 12.78 17.61 5.68
N GLN A 34 13.40 16.62 6.33
CA GLN A 34 14.85 16.54 6.58
C GLN A 34 15.69 16.54 5.29
N VAL A 35 15.14 16.02 4.19
CA VAL A 35 15.79 16.01 2.86
C VAL A 35 15.27 17.10 1.92
N GLY A 36 14.46 18.03 2.43
CA GLY A 36 13.93 19.16 1.66
C GLY A 36 12.80 18.82 0.69
N ILE A 37 12.21 17.62 0.76
CA ILE A 37 11.09 17.18 -0.06
C ILE A 37 9.79 17.51 0.68
N THR A 38 9.37 18.76 0.63
CA THR A 38 8.19 19.27 1.34
C THR A 38 6.90 19.27 0.52
N SER A 39 6.98 18.88 -0.74
CA SER A 39 5.83 18.71 -1.63
C SER A 39 6.19 17.87 -2.85
N GLY A 40 5.18 17.33 -3.54
CA GLY A 40 5.35 16.63 -4.80
C GLY A 40 5.98 17.47 -5.92
N ASP A 41 5.89 18.80 -5.81
CA ASP A 41 6.54 19.70 -6.77
C ASP A 41 8.08 19.68 -6.70
N LYS A 42 8.66 19.15 -5.63
CA LYS A 42 10.10 18.91 -5.54
C LYS A 42 10.55 17.75 -6.43
N ILE A 43 9.65 16.87 -6.79
CA ILE A 43 9.89 15.76 -7.72
C ILE A 43 9.68 16.25 -9.15
N LYS A 44 10.74 16.28 -9.96
CA LYS A 44 10.70 16.76 -11.36
C LYS A 44 10.68 15.60 -12.35
N THR A 45 11.35 14.52 -12.02
CA THR A 45 11.50 13.33 -12.84
C THR A 45 11.28 12.06 -12.03
N LEU A 46 11.07 10.93 -12.68
CA LEU A 46 10.98 9.63 -11.99
C LEU A 46 12.30 9.25 -11.30
N SER A 47 13.44 9.72 -11.80
CA SER A 47 14.76 9.46 -11.19
C SER A 47 14.90 10.12 -9.82
N ASP A 48 14.10 11.14 -9.51
CA ASP A 48 14.17 11.83 -8.22
C ASP A 48 13.70 10.96 -7.04
N ILE A 49 13.08 9.80 -7.33
CA ILE A 49 12.77 8.77 -6.32
C ILE A 49 13.99 8.36 -5.51
N GLN A 50 15.21 8.44 -6.09
CA GLN A 50 16.46 8.13 -5.40
C GLN A 50 16.77 9.04 -4.21
N TYR A 51 16.16 10.23 -4.14
CA TYR A 51 16.34 11.19 -3.05
C TYR A 51 15.30 11.01 -1.92
N ILE A 52 14.30 10.16 -2.14
CA ILE A 52 13.31 9.82 -1.11
C ILE A 52 13.93 8.81 -0.14
N PRO A 53 13.98 9.11 1.17
CA PRO A 53 14.52 8.17 2.16
C PRO A 53 13.73 6.87 2.21
N PHE A 54 14.43 5.76 2.40
CA PHE A 54 13.79 4.46 2.59
C PHE A 54 12.96 4.40 3.87
N THR A 55 11.88 3.66 3.81
CA THR A 55 11.14 3.20 4.99
C THR A 55 11.56 1.76 5.29
N THR A 56 11.98 1.50 6.51
CA THR A 56 12.40 0.18 6.96
C THR A 56 11.28 -0.50 7.75
N LYS A 57 11.44 -1.80 7.99
CA LYS A 57 10.53 -2.54 8.85
C LYS A 57 10.55 -2.05 10.30
N ASP A 58 11.69 -1.55 10.76
CA ASP A 58 11.82 -1.00 12.11
C ASP A 58 11.10 0.33 12.24
N ASP A 59 11.13 1.18 11.21
CA ASP A 59 10.32 2.41 11.18
C ASP A 59 8.82 2.10 11.40
N ILE A 60 8.30 1.04 10.75
CA ILE A 60 6.90 0.62 10.93
C ILE A 60 6.64 0.12 12.35
N ARG A 61 7.58 -0.62 12.93
CA ARG A 61 7.48 -1.15 14.30
C ARG A 61 7.56 -0.07 15.37
N ASP A 62 8.40 0.94 15.16
CA ASP A 62 8.57 2.06 16.07
C ASP A 62 7.32 2.96 16.10
N ASN A 63 6.58 2.97 14.98
CA ASN A 63 5.27 3.64 14.88
C ASN A 63 4.08 2.70 15.14
N TYR A 64 4.31 1.54 15.76
CA TYR A 64 3.24 0.58 16.10
C TYR A 64 2.24 1.15 17.11
N PRO A 65 0.92 0.87 16.96
CA PRO A 65 0.34 0.09 15.87
C PRO A 65 -0.14 0.95 14.69
N PHE A 66 -0.42 2.24 14.87
CA PHE A 66 -1.15 3.07 13.91
C PHE A 66 -0.49 4.42 13.62
N GLY A 67 0.74 4.64 14.05
CA GLY A 67 1.45 5.92 13.86
C GLY A 67 1.75 6.28 12.40
N MET A 68 1.57 5.35 11.47
CA MET A 68 1.77 5.58 10.02
C MET A 68 0.46 5.64 9.23
N LEU A 69 -0.69 5.77 9.89
CA LEU A 69 -1.96 5.97 9.18
C LEU A 69 -2.01 7.35 8.54
N ALA A 70 -2.45 7.39 7.29
CA ALA A 70 -2.68 8.62 6.54
C ALA A 70 -4.14 9.09 6.58
N VAL A 71 -5.02 8.31 7.23
CA VAL A 71 -6.45 8.60 7.39
C VAL A 71 -6.88 8.36 8.83
N PRO A 72 -7.99 8.96 9.29
CA PRO A 72 -8.55 8.69 10.60
C PRO A 72 -8.96 7.22 10.76
N MET A 73 -8.83 6.67 11.97
CA MET A 73 -9.20 5.28 12.28
C MET A 73 -10.64 4.91 11.89
N LYS A 74 -11.57 5.85 11.92
CA LYS A 74 -12.98 5.64 11.53
C LYS A 74 -13.15 5.24 10.06
N ASP A 75 -12.16 5.55 9.20
CA ASP A 75 -12.19 5.26 7.77
C ASP A 75 -11.50 3.92 7.46
N ILE A 76 -10.90 3.27 8.47
CA ILE A 76 -10.30 1.94 8.37
C ILE A 76 -11.38 0.88 8.48
N VAL A 77 -11.45 0.00 7.49
CA VAL A 77 -12.42 -1.11 7.43
C VAL A 77 -11.78 -2.47 7.66
N ARG A 78 -10.43 -2.55 7.55
CA ARG A 78 -9.71 -3.81 7.71
C ARG A 78 -8.30 -3.56 8.25
N ILE A 79 -7.84 -4.48 9.10
CA ILE A 79 -6.47 -4.50 9.62
C ILE A 79 -5.86 -5.87 9.33
N HIS A 80 -4.63 -5.86 8.87
CA HIS A 80 -3.77 -7.03 8.76
C HIS A 80 -2.49 -6.85 9.55
N ALA A 81 -1.90 -7.95 9.96
CA ALA A 81 -0.63 -7.92 10.66
C ALA A 81 0.27 -9.09 10.23
N SER A 82 1.57 -8.87 10.26
CA SER A 82 2.54 -9.96 10.12
C SER A 82 2.55 -10.82 11.38
N SER A 83 3.09 -12.04 11.27
CA SER A 83 3.16 -13.00 12.39
C SER A 83 3.96 -12.51 13.62
N GLY A 84 4.77 -11.47 13.47
CA GLY A 84 5.54 -10.90 14.56
C GLY A 84 6.61 -11.81 15.17
N THR A 85 7.10 -12.82 14.46
CA THR A 85 8.07 -13.82 14.93
C THR A 85 9.36 -13.22 15.52
N THR A 86 9.68 -11.98 15.17
CA THR A 86 10.88 -11.27 15.63
C THR A 86 10.56 -10.06 16.53
N GLY A 87 9.38 -10.05 17.19
CA GLY A 87 8.94 -8.97 18.06
C GLY A 87 7.59 -8.40 17.69
N LYS A 88 7.41 -7.06 17.73
CA LYS A 88 6.14 -6.41 17.36
C LYS A 88 5.78 -6.73 15.91
N PRO A 89 4.52 -7.09 15.60
CA PRO A 89 4.07 -7.29 14.25
C PRO A 89 4.11 -5.97 13.46
N THR A 90 4.24 -6.05 12.15
CA THR A 90 3.93 -4.91 11.28
C THR A 90 2.44 -4.92 11.00
N VAL A 91 1.79 -3.78 11.21
CA VAL A 91 0.35 -3.61 11.00
C VAL A 91 0.10 -2.83 9.72
N GLY A 92 -0.79 -3.36 8.88
CA GLY A 92 -1.35 -2.67 7.72
C GLY A 92 -2.84 -2.43 7.95
N ALA A 93 -3.28 -1.21 7.75
CA ALA A 93 -4.68 -0.84 7.87
C ALA A 93 -5.18 -0.28 6.55
N TYR A 94 -6.40 -0.65 6.16
CA TYR A 94 -6.92 -0.45 4.83
C TYR A 94 -8.29 0.23 4.88
N THR A 95 -8.47 1.23 4.03
CA THR A 95 -9.77 1.84 3.75
C THR A 95 -10.62 0.92 2.85
N ARG A 96 -11.87 1.28 2.63
CA ARG A 96 -12.73 0.55 1.67
C ARG A 96 -12.17 0.62 0.26
N GLU A 97 -11.68 1.78 -0.16
CA GLU A 97 -11.07 1.96 -1.47
C GLU A 97 -9.80 1.10 -1.64
N ASP A 98 -8.97 0.99 -0.59
CA ASP A 98 -7.80 0.11 -0.62
C ASP A 98 -8.18 -1.35 -0.84
N ILE A 99 -9.25 -1.82 -0.16
CA ILE A 99 -9.75 -3.19 -0.32
C ILE A 99 -10.31 -3.41 -1.72
N GLU A 100 -11.05 -2.46 -2.28
CA GLU A 100 -11.57 -2.53 -3.65
C GLU A 100 -10.45 -2.59 -4.69
N ASN A 101 -9.44 -1.75 -4.55
CA ASN A 101 -8.26 -1.76 -5.41
C ASN A 101 -7.49 -3.08 -5.29
N TRP A 102 -7.33 -3.59 -4.07
CA TRP A 102 -6.67 -4.87 -3.84
C TRP A 102 -7.42 -6.01 -4.51
N SER A 103 -8.75 -6.08 -4.32
CA SER A 103 -9.60 -7.09 -4.98
C SER A 103 -9.45 -7.04 -6.51
N ASP A 104 -9.40 -5.83 -7.09
CA ASP A 104 -9.15 -5.65 -8.52
C ASP A 104 -7.80 -6.24 -8.97
N PHE A 105 -6.74 -5.99 -8.20
CA PHE A 105 -5.43 -6.55 -8.54
C PHE A 105 -5.41 -8.06 -8.46
N VAL A 106 -6.02 -8.65 -7.44
CA VAL A 106 -6.08 -10.10 -7.28
C VAL A 106 -6.95 -10.73 -8.37
N ALA A 107 -8.12 -10.17 -8.67
CA ALA A 107 -8.97 -10.63 -9.78
C ALA A 107 -8.20 -10.64 -11.11
N ARG A 108 -7.42 -9.62 -11.41
CA ARG A 108 -6.55 -9.55 -12.60
C ARG A 108 -5.46 -10.64 -12.60
N ILE A 109 -4.86 -10.92 -11.42
CA ILE A 109 -3.84 -11.96 -11.28
C ILE A 109 -4.43 -13.34 -11.58
N VAL A 110 -5.56 -13.68 -10.97
CA VAL A 110 -6.19 -15.00 -11.16
C VAL A 110 -6.72 -15.17 -12.58
N THR A 111 -7.32 -14.12 -13.18
CA THR A 111 -7.75 -14.13 -14.57
C THR A 111 -6.56 -14.28 -15.54
N ALA A 112 -5.45 -13.59 -15.29
CA ALA A 112 -4.24 -13.73 -16.10
C ALA A 112 -3.62 -15.14 -16.00
N SER A 113 -3.91 -15.88 -14.93
CA SER A 113 -3.52 -17.28 -14.75
C SER A 113 -4.46 -18.26 -15.46
N GLY A 114 -5.51 -17.77 -16.10
CA GLY A 114 -6.47 -18.58 -16.86
C GLY A 114 -7.74 -18.95 -16.10
N VAL A 115 -7.92 -18.45 -14.88
CA VAL A 115 -9.13 -18.69 -14.09
C VAL A 115 -10.30 -17.90 -14.67
N THR A 116 -11.47 -18.54 -14.72
CA THR A 116 -12.72 -18.00 -15.26
C THR A 116 -13.86 -18.15 -14.25
N SER A 117 -15.04 -17.62 -14.57
CA SER A 117 -16.26 -17.79 -13.76
C SER A 117 -16.74 -19.24 -13.64
N ASP A 118 -16.23 -20.16 -14.47
CA ASP A 118 -16.59 -21.58 -14.44
C ASP A 118 -15.70 -22.39 -13.49
N ASP A 119 -14.67 -21.78 -12.93
CA ASP A 119 -13.71 -22.43 -12.05
C ASP A 119 -14.11 -22.31 -10.58
N ILE A 120 -13.74 -23.31 -9.79
CA ILE A 120 -13.92 -23.31 -8.34
C ILE A 120 -12.56 -23.04 -7.69
N ILE A 121 -12.48 -21.95 -6.91
CA ILE A 121 -11.28 -21.56 -6.18
C ILE A 121 -11.39 -22.04 -4.74
N GLN A 122 -10.43 -22.86 -4.30
CA GLN A 122 -10.29 -23.25 -2.90
C GLN A 122 -9.18 -22.42 -2.23
N ILE A 123 -9.49 -21.77 -1.12
CA ILE A 123 -8.54 -20.99 -0.32
C ILE A 123 -8.32 -21.71 1.00
N SER A 124 -7.10 -22.26 1.20
CA SER A 124 -6.73 -23.06 2.37
C SER A 124 -5.85 -22.28 3.36
N PHE A 125 -6.09 -20.96 3.49
CA PHE A 125 -5.45 -20.09 4.48
C PHE A 125 -6.39 -19.78 5.64
N GLY A 126 -5.82 -19.56 6.84
CA GLY A 126 -6.59 -19.04 7.96
C GLY A 126 -7.03 -17.60 7.72
N TYR A 127 -8.30 -17.32 7.97
CA TYR A 127 -8.88 -15.98 7.92
C TYR A 127 -8.67 -15.30 9.28
N GLY A 128 -7.64 -14.52 9.39
CA GLY A 128 -7.33 -13.75 10.59
C GLY A 128 -6.63 -12.45 10.19
N LEU A 129 -5.66 -12.03 10.97
CA LEU A 129 -4.86 -10.86 10.63
C LEU A 129 -3.91 -11.10 9.45
N PHE A 130 -3.75 -12.37 9.01
CA PHE A 130 -2.89 -12.72 7.89
C PHE A 130 -3.42 -12.18 6.57
N THR A 131 -2.56 -11.53 5.83
CA THR A 131 -2.89 -10.78 4.62
C THR A 131 -3.39 -11.67 3.46
N GLY A 132 -2.81 -12.88 3.32
CA GLY A 132 -3.00 -13.71 2.13
C GLY A 132 -4.41 -14.30 1.99
N GLY A 133 -5.07 -14.67 3.07
CA GLY A 133 -6.38 -15.33 3.03
C GLY A 133 -7.47 -14.42 2.49
N LEU A 134 -7.75 -13.32 3.19
CA LEU A 134 -8.83 -12.40 2.83
C LEU A 134 -8.57 -11.67 1.50
N GLY A 135 -7.31 -11.30 1.22
CA GLY A 135 -7.01 -10.61 -0.03
C GLY A 135 -7.26 -11.48 -1.27
N LEU A 136 -6.94 -12.80 -1.18
CA LEU A 136 -7.25 -13.73 -2.27
C LEU A 136 -8.75 -13.98 -2.39
N HIS A 137 -9.46 -14.08 -1.26
CA HIS A 137 -10.90 -14.29 -1.21
C HIS A 137 -11.65 -13.16 -1.93
N ASP A 138 -11.42 -11.91 -1.52
CA ASP A 138 -12.10 -10.74 -2.11
C ASP A 138 -11.85 -10.63 -3.62
N GLY A 139 -10.66 -10.98 -4.08
CA GLY A 139 -10.34 -10.96 -5.50
C GLY A 139 -10.91 -12.14 -6.29
N ALA A 140 -11.11 -13.29 -5.62
CA ALA A 140 -11.74 -14.46 -6.23
C ALA A 140 -13.26 -14.29 -6.36
N GLU A 141 -13.89 -13.55 -5.45
CA GLU A 141 -15.33 -13.22 -5.54
C GLU A 141 -15.64 -12.22 -6.65
N LYS A 142 -14.70 -11.37 -7.01
CA LYS A 142 -14.85 -10.33 -8.04
C LYS A 142 -14.74 -10.86 -9.47
#